data_3e738165fc3b2842dd06f6fdc1d30b41
#
_entry.id   3e738165fc3b2842dd06f6fdc1d30b41
#
_cell.length_a   1.000
_cell.length_b   1.000
_cell.length_c   1.000
_cell.angle_alpha   90.00
_cell.angle_beta   90.00
_cell.angle_gamma   90.00
#
_symmetry.space_group_name_H-M   'P 1'
#
loop_
_entity.id
_entity.type
_entity.pdbx_description
1 polymer ?
#
loop_
_entity_poly.entity_id
_entity_poly.type
_entity_poly.pdbx_seq_one_letter_code
_entity_poly.pdbx_strand_id
1 'polypeptide(L)'
;VGSEMCIRDSAAPSRVEDVSWIKPGKVAWDWWNTWNLYGVDFKSGINNETYKYYIDFAADHGIEYVILDEGWAVNKKADLFQVVPEIDLPELVAYGKERGVGIVLWAGFYATERDLERVCKHYSEMGIKGFKVDFLDRDDQKIADFTYRLAETAAKYRLFLDMHGYHKPAGIQRTYPNVLNFEGVFGLEQMKWTSEKTDMV
;
A
#
# COMPACT_ATOMS: atom_id res chain seq x y z
N VAL A 1 -24.35 -2.10 -23.58
CA VAL A 1 -24.25 -2.99 -22.39
C VAL A 1 -23.18 -2.50 -21.44
N GLY A 2 -22.12 -1.82 -21.90
CA GLY A 2 -21.06 -1.29 -21.03
C GLY A 2 -21.41 0.01 -20.29
N SER A 3 -22.34 0.81 -20.80
CA SER A 3 -22.61 2.16 -20.30
C SER A 3 -23.41 2.20 -18.99
N GLU A 4 -24.35 1.30 -18.78
CA GLU A 4 -25.20 1.32 -17.57
C GLU A 4 -24.45 0.84 -16.31
N MET A 5 -23.54 -0.11 -16.44
CA MET A 5 -22.70 -0.56 -15.33
C MET A 5 -21.72 0.53 -14.89
N CYS A 6 -21.08 1.20 -15.84
CA CYS A 6 -20.19 2.34 -15.55
C CYS A 6 -20.95 3.52 -14.91
N ILE A 7 -22.19 3.77 -15.31
CA ILE A 7 -23.01 4.84 -14.73
C ILE A 7 -23.42 4.51 -13.30
N ARG A 8 -23.76 3.26 -12.99
CA ARG A 8 -24.13 2.86 -11.63
C ARG A 8 -22.97 2.99 -10.66
N ASP A 9 -21.79 2.47 -11.03
CA ASP A 9 -20.61 2.52 -10.15
C ASP A 9 -20.08 3.96 -9.99
N SER A 10 -20.07 4.73 -11.08
CA SER A 10 -19.68 6.14 -11.04
C SER A 10 -20.69 7.05 -10.34
N ALA A 11 -21.94 6.63 -10.21
CA ALA A 11 -22.99 7.35 -9.51
C ALA A 11 -23.21 6.90 -8.05
N ALA A 12 -22.53 5.84 -7.60
CA ALA A 12 -22.66 5.36 -6.23
C ALA A 12 -22.24 6.45 -5.23
N PRO A 13 -23.03 6.69 -4.17
CA PRO A 13 -22.67 7.65 -3.15
C PRO A 13 -21.48 7.14 -2.33
N SER A 14 -20.68 8.07 -1.78
CA SER A 14 -19.66 7.73 -0.81
C SER A 14 -20.26 7.06 0.42
N ARG A 15 -19.64 5.99 0.89
CA ARG A 15 -19.93 5.35 2.18
C ARG A 15 -18.99 5.81 3.28
N VAL A 16 -18.06 6.70 2.97
CA VAL A 16 -17.16 7.33 3.93
C VAL A 16 -17.67 8.76 4.15
N GLU A 17 -18.24 9.04 5.32
CA GLU A 17 -18.82 10.33 5.64
C GLU A 17 -17.74 11.39 5.85
N ASP A 18 -16.76 11.11 6.70
CA ASP A 18 -15.62 11.99 6.95
C ASP A 18 -14.44 11.58 6.07
N VAL A 19 -14.16 12.35 5.02
CA VAL A 19 -13.03 12.17 4.12
C VAL A 19 -11.83 13.08 4.45
N SER A 20 -11.93 13.89 5.49
CA SER A 20 -10.91 14.90 5.83
C SER A 20 -9.54 14.32 6.17
N TRP A 21 -9.50 13.07 6.63
CA TRP A 21 -8.29 12.33 6.96
C TRP A 21 -7.59 11.70 5.75
N ILE A 22 -8.30 11.59 4.61
CA ILE A 22 -7.74 11.04 3.37
C ILE A 22 -6.86 12.10 2.74
N LYS A 23 -5.56 11.85 2.70
CA LYS A 23 -4.57 12.79 2.15
C LYS A 23 -3.80 12.08 1.03
N PRO A 24 -4.21 12.24 -0.24
CA PRO A 24 -3.40 11.78 -1.36
C PRO A 24 -2.04 12.49 -1.37
N GLY A 25 -1.01 11.79 -1.80
CA GLY A 25 0.34 12.34 -1.82
C GLY A 25 1.30 11.48 -2.64
N LYS A 26 2.52 11.95 -2.75
CA LYS A 26 3.62 11.24 -3.38
C LYS A 26 4.18 10.18 -2.43
N VAL A 27 4.78 9.15 -3.00
CA VAL A 27 5.35 8.02 -2.26
C VAL A 27 6.81 7.81 -2.68
N ALA A 28 7.71 7.64 -1.73
CA ALA A 28 8.98 7.01 -1.95
C ALA A 28 8.83 5.50 -1.74
N TRP A 29 9.24 4.72 -2.74
CA TRP A 29 8.99 3.28 -2.79
C TRP A 29 10.31 2.51 -2.96
N ASP A 30 10.62 1.65 -1.99
CA ASP A 30 11.89 0.94 -1.84
C ASP A 30 12.08 -0.21 -2.85
N TRP A 31 11.01 -0.85 -3.27
CA TRP A 31 11.05 -1.96 -4.22
C TRP A 31 11.62 -1.58 -5.58
N TRP A 32 11.39 -0.32 -6.03
CA TRP A 32 11.81 0.10 -7.36
C TRP A 32 13.31 -0.02 -7.58
N ASN A 33 14.12 0.34 -6.61
CA ASN A 33 15.59 0.23 -6.63
C ASN A 33 16.12 -0.96 -5.80
N THR A 34 15.28 -1.91 -5.43
CA THR A 34 15.65 -3.13 -4.71
C THR A 34 16.36 -2.81 -3.38
N TRP A 35 15.81 -1.85 -2.62
CA TRP A 35 16.34 -1.37 -1.33
C TRP A 35 17.80 -0.88 -1.38
N ASN A 36 18.36 -0.62 -2.57
CA ASN A 36 19.74 -0.18 -2.72
C ASN A 36 19.90 1.31 -2.42
N LEU A 37 20.95 1.63 -1.69
CA LEU A 37 21.40 2.99 -1.44
C LEU A 37 22.89 3.09 -1.77
N TYR A 38 23.33 4.30 -2.16
CA TYR A 38 24.72 4.63 -2.41
C TYR A 38 25.21 5.74 -1.47
N GLY A 39 26.51 5.69 -1.11
CA GLY A 39 27.11 6.75 -0.30
C GLY A 39 26.66 6.74 1.17
N VAL A 40 26.22 5.60 1.67
CA VAL A 40 25.83 5.39 3.06
C VAL A 40 26.89 4.55 3.79
N ASP A 41 27.00 4.70 5.11
CA ASP A 41 27.97 4.02 5.97
C ASP A 41 27.40 2.74 6.63
N PHE A 42 26.21 2.33 6.21
CA PHE A 42 25.54 1.11 6.65
C PHE A 42 25.19 0.20 5.46
N LYS A 43 24.85 -1.05 5.74
CA LYS A 43 24.38 -1.99 4.73
C LYS A 43 22.92 -1.72 4.41
N SER A 44 22.63 -1.24 3.20
CA SER A 44 21.26 -1.06 2.72
C SER A 44 20.51 -2.39 2.58
N GLY A 45 19.20 -2.36 2.77
CA GLY A 45 18.33 -3.52 2.73
C GLY A 45 17.06 -3.28 3.56
N ILE A 46 16.42 -4.38 3.95
CA ILE A 46 15.23 -4.32 4.83
C ILE A 46 15.72 -4.14 6.27
N ASN A 47 15.92 -2.89 6.69
CA ASN A 47 16.33 -2.52 8.04
C ASN A 47 15.99 -1.05 8.35
N ASN A 48 16.00 -0.68 9.63
CA ASN A 48 15.60 0.66 10.06
C ASN A 48 16.47 1.77 9.49
N GLU A 49 17.79 1.57 9.35
CA GLU A 49 18.69 2.59 8.79
C GLU A 49 18.29 2.95 7.36
N THR A 50 18.00 1.94 6.53
CA THR A 50 17.53 2.14 5.15
C THR A 50 16.23 2.93 5.12
N TYR A 51 15.24 2.56 5.92
CA TYR A 51 13.96 3.27 5.91
C TYR A 51 14.03 4.66 6.53
N LYS A 52 14.88 4.91 7.50
CA LYS A 52 15.17 6.28 7.97
C LYS A 52 15.74 7.15 6.84
N TYR A 53 16.65 6.60 6.04
CA TYR A 53 17.16 7.31 4.86
C TYR A 53 16.04 7.66 3.86
N TYR A 54 15.13 6.71 3.58
CA TYR A 54 13.96 6.99 2.73
C TYR A 54 13.03 8.05 3.32
N ILE A 55 12.84 8.04 4.63
CA ILE A 55 12.02 9.04 5.34
C ILE A 55 12.68 10.43 5.24
N ASP A 56 13.99 10.53 5.47
CA ASP A 56 14.73 11.79 5.34
C ASP A 56 14.67 12.32 3.90
N PHE A 57 14.92 11.45 2.92
CA PHE A 57 14.76 11.81 1.51
C PHE A 57 13.34 12.31 1.19
N ALA A 58 12.33 11.62 1.68
CA ALA A 58 10.94 12.00 1.47
C ALA A 58 10.65 13.39 2.07
N ALA A 59 11.10 13.64 3.29
CA ALA A 59 10.95 14.93 3.97
C ALA A 59 11.63 16.06 3.20
N ASP A 60 12.87 15.86 2.79
CA ASP A 60 13.68 16.87 2.08
C ASP A 60 13.11 17.23 0.69
N HIS A 61 12.37 16.29 0.07
CA HIS A 61 11.81 16.46 -1.28
C HIS A 61 10.30 16.68 -1.30
N GLY A 62 9.68 16.90 -0.15
CA GLY A 62 8.24 17.13 -0.05
C GLY A 62 7.43 15.94 -0.57
N ILE A 63 7.85 14.72 -0.22
CA ILE A 63 7.13 13.45 -0.46
C ILE A 63 6.42 13.09 0.83
N GLU A 64 5.12 12.83 0.73
CA GLU A 64 4.25 12.67 1.89
C GLU A 64 4.37 11.31 2.57
N TYR A 65 4.78 10.27 1.82
CA TYR A 65 4.75 8.88 2.30
C TYR A 65 5.99 8.08 1.89
N VAL A 66 6.29 7.07 2.71
CA VAL A 66 7.21 5.98 2.38
C VAL A 66 6.44 4.66 2.47
N ILE A 67 6.53 3.81 1.42
CA ILE A 67 6.03 2.43 1.48
C ILE A 67 7.19 1.52 1.90
N LEU A 68 6.96 0.70 2.92
CA LEU A 68 7.75 -0.49 3.20
C LEU A 68 7.15 -1.64 2.39
N ASP A 69 7.82 -2.05 1.33
CA ASP A 69 7.38 -3.14 0.47
C ASP A 69 7.56 -4.53 1.11
N GLU A 70 7.28 -5.62 0.39
CA GLU A 70 7.36 -6.98 0.90
C GLU A 70 8.71 -7.24 1.61
N GLY A 71 8.66 -7.80 2.82
CA GLY A 71 9.85 -8.20 3.57
C GLY A 71 9.98 -7.58 4.96
N TRP A 72 9.23 -6.55 5.31
CA TRP A 72 9.16 -6.03 6.69
C TRP A 72 8.49 -7.01 7.66
N ALA A 73 7.60 -7.86 7.16
CA ALA A 73 7.02 -9.00 7.87
C ALA A 73 7.59 -10.32 7.35
N VAL A 74 7.56 -11.36 8.17
CA VAL A 74 8.12 -12.68 7.81
C VAL A 74 7.40 -13.28 6.61
N ASN A 75 8.13 -13.44 5.52
CA ASN A 75 7.59 -13.97 4.27
C ASN A 75 7.04 -15.40 4.40
N LYS A 76 6.05 -15.74 3.56
CA LYS A 76 5.44 -17.07 3.45
C LYS A 76 4.70 -17.57 4.71
N LYS A 77 4.46 -16.70 5.66
CA LYS A 77 3.67 -17.03 6.88
C LYS A 77 2.23 -16.54 6.79
N ALA A 78 1.94 -15.65 5.85
CA ALA A 78 0.65 -14.94 5.77
C ALA A 78 0.23 -14.39 7.15
N ASP A 79 1.17 -13.76 7.84
CA ASP A 79 0.99 -13.24 9.19
C ASP A 79 1.70 -11.88 9.31
N LEU A 80 0.92 -10.81 9.22
CA LEU A 80 1.43 -9.44 9.28
C LEU A 80 1.87 -9.02 10.70
N PHE A 81 1.63 -9.84 11.72
CA PHE A 81 2.08 -9.56 13.09
C PHE A 81 3.50 -10.09 13.38
N GLN A 82 4.07 -10.85 12.47
CA GLN A 82 5.45 -11.33 12.58
C GLN A 82 6.40 -10.37 11.85
N VAL A 83 6.73 -9.26 12.48
CA VAL A 83 7.72 -8.31 11.97
C VAL A 83 9.11 -8.94 12.02
N VAL A 84 9.94 -8.71 10.99
CA VAL A 84 11.34 -9.20 11.00
C VAL A 84 12.17 -8.44 12.04
N PRO A 85 13.20 -9.07 12.65
CA PRO A 85 13.95 -8.46 13.76
C PRO A 85 14.73 -7.20 13.38
N GLU A 86 15.00 -7.00 12.08
CA GLU A 86 15.70 -5.83 11.56
C GLU A 86 14.82 -4.58 11.46
N ILE A 87 13.50 -4.73 11.69
CA ILE A 87 12.52 -3.65 11.56
C ILE A 87 11.85 -3.37 12.91
N ASP A 88 11.97 -2.13 13.37
CA ASP A 88 11.20 -1.55 14.47
C ASP A 88 10.18 -0.57 13.90
N LEU A 89 8.95 -1.05 13.65
CA LEU A 89 7.88 -0.23 13.08
C LEU A 89 7.49 0.96 13.98
N PRO A 90 7.32 0.79 15.30
CA PRO A 90 7.07 1.93 16.19
C PRO A 90 8.11 3.03 16.08
N GLU A 91 9.40 2.68 16.01
CA GLU A 91 10.49 3.63 15.83
C GLU A 91 10.36 4.36 14.47
N LEU A 92 10.11 3.63 13.37
CA LEU A 92 9.96 4.22 12.04
C LEU A 92 8.75 5.14 11.96
N VAL A 93 7.63 4.77 12.57
CA VAL A 93 6.43 5.62 12.63
C VAL A 93 6.69 6.91 13.40
N ALA A 94 7.37 6.82 14.56
CA ALA A 94 7.75 8.00 15.35
C ALA A 94 8.71 8.90 14.55
N TYR A 95 9.72 8.32 13.92
CA TYR A 95 10.70 9.03 13.11
C TYR A 95 10.05 9.74 11.90
N GLY A 96 9.14 9.07 11.20
CA GLY A 96 8.38 9.64 10.09
C GLY A 96 7.48 10.79 10.56
N LYS A 97 6.80 10.61 11.69
CA LYS A 97 5.91 11.63 12.27
C LYS A 97 6.67 12.93 12.59
N GLU A 98 7.88 12.84 13.15
CA GLU A 98 8.73 14.01 13.44
C GLU A 98 9.11 14.77 12.17
N ARG A 99 9.19 14.11 11.03
CA ARG A 99 9.56 14.66 9.72
C ARG A 99 8.39 14.99 8.81
N GLY A 100 7.16 14.75 9.28
CA GLY A 100 5.95 14.97 8.49
C GLY A 100 5.72 13.92 7.39
N VAL A 101 6.37 12.75 7.48
CA VAL A 101 6.26 11.65 6.50
C VAL A 101 5.44 10.51 7.08
N GLY A 102 4.44 10.06 6.36
CA GLY A 102 3.59 8.93 6.74
C GLY A 102 4.19 7.59 6.28
N ILE A 103 3.96 6.54 7.08
CA ILE A 103 4.39 5.18 6.73
C ILE A 103 3.19 4.38 6.19
N VAL A 104 3.43 3.69 5.08
CA VAL A 104 2.51 2.74 4.43
C VAL A 104 3.18 1.37 4.41
N LEU A 105 2.40 0.33 4.65
CA LEU A 105 2.94 -1.03 4.69
C LEU A 105 2.42 -1.87 3.53
N TRP A 106 3.27 -2.65 2.93
CA TRP A 106 2.86 -3.72 2.03
C TRP A 106 2.14 -4.83 2.79
N ALA A 107 1.11 -5.39 2.19
CA ALA A 107 0.33 -6.49 2.76
C ALA A 107 -0.16 -7.43 1.66
N GLY A 108 0.21 -8.69 1.72
CA GLY A 108 -0.29 -9.70 0.78
C GLY A 108 -1.74 -10.06 1.03
N PHE A 109 -2.48 -10.38 -0.03
CA PHE A 109 -3.91 -10.73 0.00
C PHE A 109 -4.27 -11.73 1.11
N TYR A 110 -3.59 -12.87 1.14
CA TYR A 110 -3.94 -13.94 2.11
C TYR A 110 -3.78 -13.53 3.57
N ALA A 111 -2.72 -12.79 3.88
CA ALA A 111 -2.48 -12.31 5.24
C ALA A 111 -3.53 -11.28 5.67
N THR A 112 -3.90 -10.41 4.71
CA THR A 112 -4.91 -9.36 4.94
C THR A 112 -6.31 -9.96 5.08
N GLU A 113 -6.70 -10.89 4.19
CA GLU A 113 -8.02 -11.55 4.24
C GLU A 113 -8.21 -12.31 5.55
N ARG A 114 -7.18 -13.00 6.03
CA ARG A 114 -7.25 -13.83 7.24
C ARG A 114 -7.57 -13.01 8.50
N ASP A 115 -6.94 -11.86 8.67
CA ASP A 115 -7.00 -11.10 9.92
C ASP A 115 -7.42 -9.62 9.70
N LEU A 116 -8.25 -9.35 8.67
CA LEU A 116 -8.53 -8.01 8.15
C LEU A 116 -8.82 -6.96 9.23
N GLU A 117 -9.81 -7.20 10.08
CA GLU A 117 -10.21 -6.26 11.12
C GLU A 117 -9.09 -6.01 12.14
N ARG A 118 -8.41 -7.08 12.54
CA ARG A 118 -7.32 -7.01 13.52
C ARG A 118 -6.10 -6.28 12.97
N VAL A 119 -5.76 -6.53 11.71
CA VAL A 119 -4.64 -5.87 11.00
C VAL A 119 -4.92 -4.37 10.89
N CYS A 120 -6.09 -4.00 10.36
CA CYS A 120 -6.45 -2.59 10.21
C CYS A 120 -6.44 -1.84 11.55
N LYS A 121 -7.04 -2.43 12.59
CA LYS A 121 -7.05 -1.85 13.93
C LYS A 121 -5.64 -1.64 14.47
N HIS A 122 -4.84 -2.70 14.50
CA HIS A 122 -3.50 -2.70 15.10
C HIS A 122 -2.59 -1.65 14.45
N TYR A 123 -2.52 -1.63 13.13
CA TYR A 123 -1.62 -0.74 12.42
C TYR A 123 -2.11 0.71 12.38
N SER A 124 -3.42 0.94 12.40
CA SER A 124 -3.98 2.28 12.60
C SER A 124 -3.62 2.84 13.98
N GLU A 125 -3.79 2.04 15.04
CA GLU A 125 -3.42 2.43 16.40
C GLU A 125 -1.92 2.71 16.54
N MET A 126 -1.07 2.02 15.80
CA MET A 126 0.38 2.28 15.72
C MET A 126 0.69 3.60 15.00
N GLY A 127 -0.18 4.08 14.11
CA GLY A 127 0.01 5.32 13.35
C GLY A 127 0.33 5.14 11.87
N ILE A 128 0.25 3.91 11.36
CA ILE A 128 0.34 3.62 9.93
C ILE A 128 -0.77 4.34 9.17
N LYS A 129 -0.49 4.78 7.94
CA LYS A 129 -1.42 5.62 7.15
C LYS A 129 -2.24 4.81 6.15
N GLY A 130 -1.75 3.67 5.73
CA GLY A 130 -2.43 2.83 4.74
C GLY A 130 -1.67 1.56 4.43
N PHE A 131 -2.25 0.80 3.51
CA PHE A 131 -1.64 -0.42 2.99
C PHE A 131 -1.53 -0.40 1.47
N LYS A 132 -0.38 -0.87 0.97
CA LYS A 132 -0.26 -1.41 -0.38
C LYS A 132 -0.68 -2.88 -0.28
N VAL A 133 -1.88 -3.19 -0.77
CA VAL A 133 -2.40 -4.58 -0.73
C VAL A 133 -2.16 -5.23 -2.07
N ASP A 134 -1.38 -6.30 -2.07
CA ASP A 134 -0.82 -6.92 -3.26
C ASP A 134 -1.26 -8.37 -3.46
N PHE A 135 -1.00 -8.90 -4.66
CA PHE A 135 -1.38 -10.26 -5.08
C PHE A 135 -2.90 -10.46 -5.14
N LEU A 136 -3.62 -9.42 -5.59
CA LEU A 136 -5.07 -9.47 -5.85
C LEU A 136 -5.38 -10.08 -7.24
N ASP A 137 -4.52 -10.91 -7.79
CA ASP A 137 -4.41 -11.42 -9.16
C ASP A 137 -5.62 -12.20 -9.66
N ARG A 138 -6.81 -11.69 -9.41
CA ARG A 138 -8.11 -12.28 -9.76
C ARG A 138 -9.11 -11.18 -10.10
N ASP A 139 -10.14 -11.55 -10.86
CA ASP A 139 -11.26 -10.69 -11.25
C ASP A 139 -12.63 -11.35 -11.00
N ASP A 140 -12.66 -12.37 -10.13
CA ASP A 140 -13.88 -13.09 -9.76
C ASP A 140 -14.63 -12.44 -8.59
N GLN A 141 -15.84 -12.95 -8.32
CA GLN A 141 -16.70 -12.45 -7.25
C GLN A 141 -16.03 -12.46 -5.87
N LYS A 142 -15.16 -13.45 -5.60
CA LYS A 142 -14.46 -13.55 -4.32
C LYS A 142 -13.57 -12.34 -4.08
N ILE A 143 -12.80 -11.95 -5.09
CA ILE A 143 -11.91 -10.79 -4.94
C ILE A 143 -12.68 -9.47 -4.94
N ALA A 144 -13.77 -9.38 -5.74
CA ALA A 144 -14.64 -8.22 -5.70
C ALA A 144 -15.22 -8.01 -4.30
N ASP A 145 -15.79 -9.04 -3.69
CA ASP A 145 -16.34 -8.96 -2.33
C ASP A 145 -15.25 -8.64 -1.28
N PHE A 146 -14.07 -9.21 -1.43
CA PHE A 146 -12.94 -8.91 -0.55
C PHE A 146 -12.53 -7.45 -0.64
N THR A 147 -12.40 -6.89 -1.85
CA THR A 147 -11.94 -5.50 -2.01
C THR A 147 -12.92 -4.48 -1.44
N TYR A 148 -14.22 -4.73 -1.52
CA TYR A 148 -15.22 -3.91 -0.84
C TYR A 148 -15.11 -4.01 0.69
N ARG A 149 -14.99 -5.22 1.24
CA ARG A 149 -14.78 -5.43 2.68
C ARG A 149 -13.47 -4.78 3.17
N LEU A 150 -12.40 -4.90 2.37
CA LEU A 150 -11.11 -4.28 2.65
C LEU A 150 -11.25 -2.75 2.70
N ALA A 151 -11.87 -2.15 1.68
CA ALA A 151 -12.06 -0.70 1.59
C ALA A 151 -12.89 -0.16 2.76
N GLU A 152 -13.98 -0.84 3.10
CA GLU A 152 -14.85 -0.49 4.23
C GLU A 152 -14.12 -0.60 5.57
N THR A 153 -13.43 -1.72 5.80
CA THR A 153 -12.69 -1.94 7.06
C THR A 153 -11.54 -0.95 7.21
N ALA A 154 -10.78 -0.72 6.14
CA ALA A 154 -9.70 0.26 6.15
C ALA A 154 -10.23 1.68 6.43
N ALA A 155 -11.36 2.06 5.82
CA ALA A 155 -11.99 3.36 6.08
C ALA A 155 -12.42 3.53 7.54
N LYS A 156 -13.00 2.50 8.16
CA LYS A 156 -13.35 2.45 9.59
C LYS A 156 -12.17 2.81 10.49
N TYR A 157 -10.98 2.39 10.11
CA TYR A 157 -9.73 2.65 10.85
C TYR A 157 -8.90 3.79 10.27
N ARG A 158 -9.46 4.59 9.35
CA ARG A 158 -8.80 5.74 8.71
C ARG A 158 -7.49 5.37 8.03
N LEU A 159 -7.50 4.24 7.30
CA LEU A 159 -6.40 3.77 6.48
C LEU A 159 -6.76 3.90 5.00
N PHE A 160 -5.85 4.44 4.20
CA PHE A 160 -6.01 4.42 2.76
C PHE A 160 -5.38 3.17 2.13
N LEU A 161 -5.71 2.93 0.88
CA LEU A 161 -5.33 1.73 0.15
C LEU A 161 -4.72 2.07 -1.20
N ASP A 162 -3.67 1.34 -1.52
CA ASP A 162 -3.06 1.18 -2.82
C ASP A 162 -3.19 -0.31 -3.20
N MET A 163 -3.97 -0.63 -4.24
CA MET A 163 -4.31 -2.01 -4.60
C MET A 163 -3.45 -2.47 -5.77
N HIS A 164 -2.68 -3.54 -5.59
CA HIS A 164 -1.77 -4.10 -6.57
C HIS A 164 -2.19 -5.49 -7.05
N GLY A 165 -1.78 -5.86 -8.29
CA GLY A 165 -2.30 -7.02 -8.98
C GLY A 165 -3.81 -6.95 -9.18
N TYR A 166 -4.35 -5.75 -9.32
CA TYR A 166 -5.79 -5.49 -9.31
C TYR A 166 -6.36 -5.51 -10.72
N HIS A 167 -7.58 -6.00 -10.86
CA HIS A 167 -8.34 -5.88 -12.11
C HIS A 167 -8.72 -4.42 -12.38
N LYS A 168 -9.17 -4.13 -13.60
CA LYS A 168 -9.61 -2.78 -13.95
C LYS A 168 -10.69 -2.27 -12.97
N PRO A 169 -10.46 -1.14 -12.28
CA PRO A 169 -11.40 -0.64 -11.29
C PRO A 169 -12.73 -0.19 -11.95
N ALA A 170 -13.83 -0.48 -11.28
CA ALA A 170 -15.19 -0.18 -11.72
C ALA A 170 -15.89 0.86 -10.83
N GLY A 171 -15.14 1.81 -10.27
CA GLY A 171 -15.70 2.93 -9.52
C GLY A 171 -15.70 2.78 -7.99
N ILE A 172 -15.05 1.76 -7.44
CA ILE A 172 -14.95 1.55 -5.99
C ILE A 172 -14.42 2.79 -5.24
N GLN A 173 -13.54 3.57 -5.84
CA GLN A 173 -12.96 4.79 -5.28
C GLN A 173 -14.00 5.92 -5.08
N ARG A 174 -15.17 5.84 -5.71
CA ARG A 174 -16.25 6.78 -5.44
C ARG A 174 -17.03 6.38 -4.19
N THR A 175 -17.24 5.08 -4.01
CA THR A 175 -17.92 4.52 -2.84
C THR A 175 -17.01 4.58 -1.61
N TYR A 176 -15.73 4.30 -1.81
CA TYR A 176 -14.69 4.30 -0.78
C TYR A 176 -13.51 5.18 -1.22
N PRO A 177 -13.56 6.50 -0.99
CA PRO A 177 -12.50 7.44 -1.40
C PRO A 177 -11.13 7.18 -0.76
N ASN A 178 -11.05 6.31 0.23
CA ASN A 178 -9.78 5.85 0.81
C ASN A 178 -9.01 4.85 -0.08
N VAL A 179 -9.61 4.36 -1.16
CA VAL A 179 -8.89 3.61 -2.20
C VAL A 179 -8.27 4.62 -3.16
N LEU A 180 -6.97 4.88 -3.01
CA LEU A 180 -6.29 5.98 -3.70
C LEU A 180 -5.68 5.58 -5.03
N ASN A 181 -5.20 4.35 -5.14
CA ASN A 181 -4.45 3.90 -6.31
C ASN A 181 -4.72 2.45 -6.64
N PHE A 182 -4.46 2.11 -7.91
CA PHE A 182 -4.58 0.76 -8.44
C PHE A 182 -3.41 0.46 -9.37
N GLU A 183 -2.87 -0.74 -9.26
CA GLU A 183 -1.95 -1.28 -10.25
C GLU A 183 -2.57 -2.54 -10.86
N GLY A 184 -2.94 -2.44 -12.11
CA GLY A 184 -3.46 -3.53 -12.95
C GLY A 184 -2.89 -3.39 -14.35
N VAL A 185 -1.57 -3.21 -14.46
CA VAL A 185 -0.87 -2.84 -15.69
C VAL A 185 0.39 -3.67 -15.88
N PHE A 186 0.67 -4.03 -17.14
CA PHE A 186 1.94 -4.60 -17.53
C PHE A 186 2.97 -3.47 -17.70
N GLY A 187 3.50 -2.98 -16.57
CA GLY A 187 4.34 -1.79 -16.50
C GLY A 187 5.85 -2.08 -16.58
N LEU A 188 6.64 -1.03 -16.38
CA LEU A 188 8.11 -1.08 -16.40
C LEU A 188 8.72 -2.06 -15.37
N GLU A 189 7.99 -2.41 -14.34
CA GLU A 189 8.39 -3.41 -13.36
C GLU A 189 8.74 -4.75 -14.01
N GLN A 190 8.08 -5.11 -15.10
CA GLN A 190 8.35 -6.36 -15.83
C GLN A 190 9.79 -6.46 -16.34
N MET A 191 10.48 -5.34 -16.51
CA MET A 191 11.90 -5.32 -16.85
C MET A 191 12.83 -5.83 -15.73
N LYS A 192 12.31 -6.00 -14.52
CA LYS A 192 13.04 -6.69 -13.44
C LYS A 192 13.14 -8.20 -13.66
N TRP A 193 12.22 -8.77 -14.44
CA TRP A 193 12.05 -10.21 -14.63
C TRP A 193 12.55 -10.71 -15.98
N THR A 194 12.57 -9.86 -17.00
CA THR A 194 12.93 -10.24 -18.35
C THR A 194 13.85 -9.20 -19.00
N SER A 195 14.77 -9.68 -19.84
CA SER A 195 15.58 -8.85 -20.73
C SER A 195 14.91 -8.62 -22.10
N GLU A 196 13.80 -9.28 -22.38
CA GLU A 196 13.05 -9.08 -23.60
C GLU A 196 12.41 -7.70 -23.60
N LYS A 197 12.55 -6.99 -24.72
CA LYS A 197 11.82 -5.74 -24.92
C LYS A 197 10.35 -6.09 -25.09
N THR A 198 9.55 -5.73 -24.13
CA THR A 198 8.10 -5.80 -24.22
C THR A 198 7.57 -4.42 -24.60
N ASP A 199 6.65 -4.37 -25.56
CA ASP A 199 5.88 -3.16 -25.83
C ASP A 199 5.00 -2.92 -24.60
N MET A 200 5.47 -2.03 -23.75
CA MET A 200 4.71 -1.58 -22.58
C MET A 200 3.76 -0.49 -23.05
N VAL A 201 2.49 -0.78 -22.93
CA VAL A 201 1.40 0.11 -23.29
C VAL A 201 0.86 0.83 -22.08
#